data_38b0c8af682fa6a59cdb8cbd85babc8c
#
_entry.id   38b0c8af682fa6a59cdb8cbd85babc8c
#
_cell.length_a   1.000
_cell.length_b   1.000
_cell.length_c   1.000
_cell.angle_alpha   90.00
_cell.angle_beta   90.00
_cell.angle_gamma   90.00
#
_symmetry.space_group_name_H-M   'P 1'
#
loop_
_entity.id
_entity.type
_entity.pdbx_description
1 polymer ?
#
loop_
_entity_poly.entity_id
_entity_poly.type
_entity_poly.pdbx_seq_one_letter_code
_entity_poly.pdbx_strand_id
1 'polypeptide(L)'
;MRDLLLGIDIGTSSCKVAVFAPDGSVVTAKSAEYDVYRPHPGWAEQDPEDWVRGVYKCIRDIMSETDVDASDIRGIGVDGQSWSAVAIDKDGRVLCNTPIWMDMRAQDICDRLNKEVGEDAIFELSGNPLKPSYTTPKIIWYRENHPDIYEKIDKILQCNSFLIYRLTGELSQDVSMGYGLHCFDMRRAEWDTDMARSLGIPESFLPPIIPCTAVVGKVTEEAAKATGLAAGTPVVAGGLDAACGTLGAGVARPGETQEQGGQAGGMSICIDEYAADPRLILSYHVVPDTWLLQGGTTGGGGVMRWFEQNFADYERNNGSGKSSLVQLNEIADKVPAGSEGLIFLPYMSGERTPIWDPDAKGVFYGLDFSKTKGHFVRACMEGVAFALRHNLEVAAAAGAGVDELKAMGGSANSLLWTQIKADVTGKKIVVPASDTATTLGAAILAGVGVGIYESCAGAVDQTVHTTRTHEPNPENKEVYDKAYNIYLEIYEQLKETMRKG
;
A
#
# COMPACT_ATOMS: atom_id res chain seq x y z
N MET A 1 23.34 24.25 -11.05
CA MET A 1 22.73 22.92 -11.26
C MET A 1 22.42 22.39 -9.89
N ARG A 2 21.15 22.15 -9.61
CA ARG A 2 20.67 21.54 -8.36
C ARG A 2 20.66 20.04 -8.56
N ASP A 3 20.85 19.24 -7.52
CA ASP A 3 20.72 17.79 -7.59
C ASP A 3 19.32 17.36 -7.15
N LEU A 4 18.31 17.50 -8.05
CA LEU A 4 16.92 17.19 -7.76
C LEU A 4 16.55 15.76 -8.18
N LEU A 5 15.58 15.18 -7.48
CA LEU A 5 15.03 13.86 -7.74
C LEU A 5 13.53 13.97 -8.07
N LEU A 6 13.08 13.20 -9.05
CA LEU A 6 11.67 13.12 -9.42
C LEU A 6 11.08 11.81 -8.94
N GLY A 7 10.07 11.88 -8.06
CA GLY A 7 9.26 10.73 -7.63
C GLY A 7 7.89 10.76 -8.29
N ILE A 8 7.46 9.62 -8.83
CA ILE A 8 6.19 9.45 -9.53
C ILE A 8 5.44 8.29 -8.87
N ASP A 9 4.20 8.56 -8.43
CA ASP A 9 3.27 7.58 -7.85
C ASP A 9 2.05 7.42 -8.76
N ILE A 10 1.79 6.19 -9.22
CA ILE A 10 0.61 5.81 -9.99
C ILE A 10 -0.38 5.12 -9.05
N GLY A 11 -1.18 5.92 -8.35
CA GLY A 11 -2.22 5.41 -7.44
C GLY A 11 -3.48 4.94 -8.17
N THR A 12 -4.48 4.51 -7.43
CA THR A 12 -5.73 3.95 -7.99
C THR A 12 -6.62 5.02 -8.62
N SER A 13 -6.71 6.22 -8.05
CA SER A 13 -7.62 7.28 -8.54
C SER A 13 -6.91 8.50 -9.10
N SER A 14 -5.60 8.57 -8.93
CA SER A 14 -4.77 9.70 -9.38
C SER A 14 -3.30 9.32 -9.42
N CYS A 15 -2.53 9.97 -10.27
CA CYS A 15 -1.08 10.00 -10.13
C CYS A 15 -0.61 11.24 -9.37
N LYS A 16 0.54 11.12 -8.73
CA LYS A 16 1.25 12.22 -8.10
C LYS A 16 2.69 12.27 -8.60
N VAL A 17 3.14 13.45 -8.94
CA VAL A 17 4.53 13.70 -9.36
C VAL A 17 5.10 14.77 -8.45
N ALA A 18 6.23 14.49 -7.83
CA ALA A 18 6.88 15.43 -6.90
C ALA A 18 8.39 15.51 -7.17
N VAL A 19 8.92 16.71 -7.06
CA VAL A 19 10.34 17.02 -7.16
C VAL A 19 10.88 17.24 -5.75
N PHE A 20 11.97 16.58 -5.44
CA PHE A 20 12.62 16.60 -4.12
C PHE A 20 14.04 17.15 -4.22
N ALA A 21 14.45 17.93 -3.21
CA ALA A 21 15.84 18.19 -2.93
C ALA A 21 16.49 16.98 -2.21
N PRO A 22 17.82 16.87 -2.17
CA PRO A 22 18.51 15.74 -1.53
C PRO A 22 18.27 15.57 -0.03
N ASP A 23 17.75 16.61 0.65
CA ASP A 23 17.34 16.54 2.06
C ASP A 23 15.91 16.04 2.27
N GLY A 24 15.22 15.63 1.18
CA GLY A 24 13.84 15.15 1.21
C GLY A 24 12.79 16.26 1.18
N SER A 25 13.18 17.52 1.17
CA SER A 25 12.22 18.62 1.06
C SER A 25 11.55 18.65 -0.32
N VAL A 26 10.23 18.86 -0.32
CA VAL A 26 9.43 18.96 -1.55
C VAL A 26 9.66 20.34 -2.18
N VAL A 27 10.20 20.34 -3.39
CA VAL A 27 10.36 21.57 -4.20
C VAL A 27 9.04 21.94 -4.85
N THR A 28 8.36 20.98 -5.44
CA THR A 28 7.04 21.15 -6.07
C THR A 28 6.36 19.79 -6.23
N ALA A 29 5.02 19.81 -6.33
CA ALA A 29 4.26 18.61 -6.62
C ALA A 29 3.01 18.92 -7.44
N LYS A 30 2.61 18.00 -8.30
CA LYS A 30 1.37 18.04 -9.08
C LYS A 30 0.68 16.68 -9.01
N SER A 31 -0.63 16.68 -9.22
CA SER A 31 -1.42 15.47 -9.32
C SER A 31 -2.45 15.56 -10.45
N ALA A 32 -2.84 14.43 -10.98
CA ALA A 32 -3.89 14.33 -11.99
C ALA A 32 -4.76 13.11 -11.69
N GLU A 33 -6.07 13.31 -11.71
CA GLU A 33 -7.06 12.27 -11.50
C GLU A 33 -7.35 11.51 -12.79
N TYR A 34 -7.79 10.24 -12.65
CA TYR A 34 -8.30 9.40 -13.72
C TYR A 34 -9.34 8.41 -13.18
N ASP A 35 -10.17 7.90 -14.09
CA ASP A 35 -11.30 7.06 -13.72
C ASP A 35 -10.93 5.59 -13.46
N VAL A 36 -11.73 4.95 -12.63
CA VAL A 36 -11.82 3.49 -12.50
C VAL A 36 -13.12 3.05 -13.16
N TYR A 37 -13.03 2.28 -14.23
CA TYR A 37 -14.18 1.74 -14.94
C TYR A 37 -14.70 0.48 -14.24
N ARG A 38 -16.02 0.40 -14.08
CA ARG A 38 -16.70 -0.75 -13.47
C ARG A 38 -17.81 -1.28 -14.40
N PRO A 39 -17.42 -1.94 -15.51
CA PRO A 39 -18.41 -2.36 -16.54
C PRO A 39 -19.36 -3.44 -16.05
N HIS A 40 -18.97 -4.23 -15.03
CA HIS A 40 -19.79 -5.26 -14.42
C HIS A 40 -19.58 -5.30 -12.89
N PRO A 41 -20.49 -5.87 -12.10
CA PRO A 41 -20.26 -6.10 -10.66
C PRO A 41 -19.00 -6.90 -10.40
N GLY A 42 -18.15 -6.42 -9.48
CA GLY A 42 -16.88 -7.04 -9.14
C GLY A 42 -15.73 -6.76 -10.13
N TRP A 43 -15.98 -6.06 -11.23
CA TRP A 43 -14.94 -5.65 -12.17
C TRP A 43 -14.42 -4.25 -11.81
N ALA A 44 -13.12 -4.07 -11.98
CA ALA A 44 -12.46 -2.78 -11.82
C ALA A 44 -11.26 -2.71 -12.77
N GLU A 45 -11.32 -1.81 -13.74
CA GLU A 45 -10.27 -1.70 -14.78
C GLU A 45 -9.95 -0.25 -15.09
N GLN A 46 -8.78 -0.03 -15.67
CA GLN A 46 -8.30 1.28 -16.12
C GLN A 46 -7.67 1.20 -17.50
N ASP A 47 -7.67 2.32 -18.22
CA ASP A 47 -6.86 2.50 -19.41
C ASP A 47 -5.43 2.88 -19.00
N PRO A 48 -4.41 2.04 -19.27
CA PRO A 48 -3.02 2.36 -18.92
C PRO A 48 -2.51 3.68 -19.53
N GLU A 49 -3.09 4.10 -20.65
CA GLU A 49 -2.74 5.36 -21.30
C GLU A 49 -3.22 6.58 -20.48
N ASP A 50 -4.26 6.44 -19.64
CA ASP A 50 -4.68 7.50 -18.71
C ASP A 50 -3.59 7.80 -17.67
N TRP A 51 -2.91 6.78 -17.19
CA TRP A 51 -1.77 6.95 -16.29
C TRP A 51 -0.66 7.75 -16.95
N VAL A 52 -0.28 7.38 -18.16
CA VAL A 52 0.76 8.07 -18.95
C VAL A 52 0.36 9.52 -19.22
N ARG A 53 -0.88 9.76 -19.64
CA ARG A 53 -1.41 11.12 -19.89
C ARG A 53 -1.37 11.98 -18.65
N GLY A 54 -1.80 11.42 -17.50
CA GLY A 54 -1.81 12.10 -16.21
C GLY A 54 -0.39 12.47 -15.75
N VAL A 55 0.52 11.49 -15.75
CA VAL A 55 1.92 11.71 -15.35
C VAL A 55 2.61 12.71 -16.28
N TYR A 56 2.48 12.56 -17.59
CA TYR A 56 3.10 13.47 -18.58
C TYR A 56 2.56 14.90 -18.41
N LYS A 57 1.26 15.04 -18.13
CA LYS A 57 0.67 16.35 -17.81
C LYS A 57 1.30 16.95 -16.55
N CYS A 58 1.36 16.21 -15.47
CA CYS A 58 1.97 16.67 -14.21
C CYS A 58 3.42 17.12 -14.40
N ILE A 59 4.23 16.36 -15.15
CA ILE A 59 5.62 16.71 -15.44
C ILE A 59 5.68 18.00 -16.27
N ARG A 60 4.89 18.15 -17.33
CA ARG A 60 4.85 19.39 -18.13
C ARG A 60 4.45 20.60 -17.29
N ASP A 61 3.44 20.45 -16.43
CA ASP A 61 2.98 21.53 -15.55
C ASP A 61 4.12 21.95 -14.60
N ILE A 62 4.88 21.00 -14.03
CA ILE A 62 6.06 21.26 -13.22
C ILE A 62 7.10 22.03 -14.03
N MET A 63 7.50 21.53 -15.21
CA MET A 63 8.56 22.14 -16.03
C MET A 63 8.18 23.54 -16.55
N SER A 64 6.89 23.81 -16.76
CA SER A 64 6.43 25.11 -17.31
C SER A 64 6.01 26.14 -16.27
N GLU A 65 5.59 25.70 -15.08
CA GLU A 65 5.00 26.58 -14.07
C GLU A 65 5.93 26.88 -12.88
N THR A 66 7.11 26.21 -12.83
CA THR A 66 8.08 26.37 -11.73
C THR A 66 9.46 26.75 -12.26
N ASP A 67 10.39 27.04 -11.33
CA ASP A 67 11.79 27.33 -11.64
C ASP A 67 12.69 26.08 -11.68
N VAL A 68 12.09 24.88 -11.80
CA VAL A 68 12.81 23.63 -11.95
C VAL A 68 13.34 23.53 -13.39
N ASP A 69 14.67 23.44 -13.53
CA ASP A 69 15.31 23.17 -14.82
C ASP A 69 15.36 21.65 -15.04
N ALA A 70 15.05 21.21 -16.26
CA ALA A 70 15.09 19.79 -16.61
C ALA A 70 16.47 19.15 -16.38
N SER A 71 17.55 19.94 -16.52
CA SER A 71 18.96 19.49 -16.26
C SER A 71 19.28 19.34 -14.78
N ASP A 72 18.45 19.86 -13.88
CA ASP A 72 18.58 19.68 -12.43
C ASP A 72 18.04 18.33 -11.96
N ILE A 73 17.17 17.64 -12.75
CA ILE A 73 16.64 16.32 -12.43
C ILE A 73 17.69 15.25 -12.70
N ARG A 74 18.26 14.70 -11.62
CA ARG A 74 19.35 13.74 -11.70
C ARG A 74 18.88 12.30 -11.88
N GLY A 75 17.66 11.99 -11.44
CA GLY A 75 17.07 10.65 -11.54
C GLY A 75 15.57 10.66 -11.32
N ILE A 76 14.93 9.65 -11.87
CA ILE A 76 13.48 9.44 -11.82
C ILE A 76 13.19 8.09 -11.21
N GLY A 77 12.35 8.04 -10.17
CA GLY A 77 11.78 6.83 -9.60
C GLY A 77 10.28 6.79 -9.82
N VAL A 78 9.77 5.61 -10.13
CA VAL A 78 8.35 5.37 -10.39
C VAL A 78 7.84 4.28 -9.48
N ASP A 79 6.80 4.56 -8.74
CA ASP A 79 6.04 3.54 -8.04
C ASP A 79 4.61 3.45 -8.57
N GLY A 80 3.91 2.40 -8.18
CA GLY A 80 2.53 2.28 -8.61
C GLY A 80 1.74 1.18 -7.91
N GLN A 81 0.42 1.23 -8.15
CA GLN A 81 -0.55 0.32 -7.57
C GLN A 81 -0.28 -1.14 -7.92
N SER A 82 -0.61 -2.04 -7.00
CA SER A 82 -0.36 -3.48 -7.11
C SER A 82 -1.14 -4.14 -8.24
N TRP A 83 -0.55 -5.23 -8.76
CA TRP A 83 -1.22 -6.33 -9.45
C TRP A 83 -2.01 -5.97 -10.71
N SER A 84 -1.60 -4.92 -11.43
CA SER A 84 -2.09 -4.63 -12.76
C SER A 84 -1.67 -5.75 -13.73
N ALA A 85 -2.42 -5.93 -14.81
CA ALA A 85 -2.11 -6.90 -15.87
C ALA A 85 -2.10 -6.19 -17.24
N VAL A 86 -1.19 -5.23 -17.41
CA VAL A 86 -1.10 -4.43 -18.64
C VAL A 86 -0.60 -5.30 -19.78
N ALA A 87 -1.49 -5.64 -20.68
CA ALA A 87 -1.19 -6.43 -21.88
C ALA A 87 -0.71 -5.51 -23.02
N ILE A 88 0.53 -5.70 -23.48
CA ILE A 88 1.09 -4.96 -24.62
C ILE A 88 1.47 -5.89 -25.77
N ASP A 89 1.36 -5.39 -27.00
CA ASP A 89 1.85 -6.09 -28.19
C ASP A 89 3.35 -5.85 -28.41
N LYS A 90 3.91 -6.48 -29.42
CA LYS A 90 5.33 -6.35 -29.81
C LYS A 90 5.76 -4.92 -30.19
N ASP A 91 4.81 -4.05 -30.51
CA ASP A 91 5.06 -2.64 -30.81
C ASP A 91 4.88 -1.76 -29.55
N GLY A 92 4.60 -2.37 -28.38
CA GLY A 92 4.39 -1.68 -27.10
C GLY A 92 3.01 -1.02 -26.97
N ARG A 93 2.05 -1.37 -27.85
CA ARG A 93 0.68 -0.82 -27.78
C ARG A 93 -0.14 -1.57 -26.75
N VAL A 94 -0.89 -0.86 -25.93
CA VAL A 94 -1.87 -1.44 -25.02
C VAL A 94 -2.99 -2.12 -25.80
N LEU A 95 -3.30 -3.35 -25.44
CA LEU A 95 -4.30 -4.17 -26.17
C LEU A 95 -5.72 -4.01 -25.63
N CYS A 96 -5.87 -3.68 -24.35
CA CYS A 96 -7.16 -3.49 -23.69
C CYS A 96 -7.00 -2.73 -22.36
N ASN A 97 -8.12 -2.30 -21.78
CA ASN A 97 -8.14 -1.87 -20.39
C ASN A 97 -7.57 -2.97 -19.47
N THR A 98 -6.83 -2.56 -18.46
CA THR A 98 -6.22 -3.51 -17.51
C THR A 98 -7.06 -3.67 -16.25
N PRO A 99 -7.36 -4.91 -15.82
CA PRO A 99 -7.91 -5.15 -14.50
C PRO A 99 -6.88 -4.74 -13.44
N ILE A 100 -7.33 -3.95 -12.44
CA ILE A 100 -6.49 -3.49 -11.34
C ILE A 100 -6.70 -4.37 -10.09
N TRP A 101 -6.03 -4.04 -8.97
CA TRP A 101 -6.05 -4.84 -7.73
C TRP A 101 -7.44 -5.03 -7.10
N MET A 102 -8.41 -4.15 -7.41
CA MET A 102 -9.78 -4.24 -6.92
C MET A 102 -10.64 -5.23 -7.73
N ASP A 103 -10.14 -5.74 -8.84
CA ASP A 103 -10.89 -6.60 -9.74
C ASP A 103 -10.99 -8.03 -9.24
N MET A 104 -12.21 -8.56 -9.22
CA MET A 104 -12.54 -9.89 -8.69
C MET A 104 -13.06 -10.86 -9.76
N ARG A 105 -13.00 -10.48 -11.07
CA ARG A 105 -13.59 -11.29 -12.17
C ARG A 105 -13.03 -12.70 -12.32
N ALA A 106 -11.84 -12.94 -11.80
CA ALA A 106 -11.11 -14.18 -12.00
C ALA A 106 -11.19 -15.17 -10.80
N GLN A 107 -12.22 -15.07 -9.94
CA GLN A 107 -12.37 -15.92 -8.77
C GLN A 107 -12.46 -17.41 -9.15
N ASP A 108 -13.27 -17.78 -10.15
CA ASP A 108 -13.44 -19.17 -10.60
C ASP A 108 -12.11 -19.78 -11.12
N ILE A 109 -11.26 -18.92 -11.71
CA ILE A 109 -9.92 -19.32 -12.17
C ILE A 109 -9.03 -19.62 -10.96
N CYS A 110 -9.07 -18.82 -9.91
CA CYS A 110 -8.32 -19.09 -8.68
C CYS A 110 -8.73 -20.43 -8.06
N ASP A 111 -10.04 -20.67 -7.94
CA ASP A 111 -10.57 -21.90 -7.36
C ASP A 111 -10.15 -23.14 -8.15
N ARG A 112 -10.07 -23.03 -9.48
CA ARG A 112 -9.59 -24.09 -10.35
C ARG A 112 -8.09 -24.31 -10.24
N LEU A 113 -7.27 -23.25 -10.33
CA LEU A 113 -5.82 -23.36 -10.25
C LEU A 113 -5.35 -23.89 -8.89
N ASN A 114 -6.00 -23.49 -7.79
CA ASN A 114 -5.74 -24.02 -6.47
C ASN A 114 -5.95 -25.54 -6.38
N LYS A 115 -6.92 -26.09 -7.16
CA LYS A 115 -7.17 -27.55 -7.24
C LYS A 115 -6.20 -28.27 -8.18
N GLU A 116 -5.89 -27.67 -9.33
CA GLU A 116 -5.10 -28.29 -10.40
C GLU A 116 -3.60 -28.24 -10.10
N VAL A 117 -3.08 -27.11 -9.62
CA VAL A 117 -1.67 -26.89 -9.32
C VAL A 117 -1.35 -27.23 -7.86
N GLY A 118 -2.29 -26.95 -6.96
CA GLY A 118 -2.17 -27.14 -5.51
C GLY A 118 -1.91 -25.84 -4.77
N GLU A 119 -2.81 -25.49 -3.84
CA GLU A 119 -2.73 -24.26 -3.04
C GLU A 119 -1.41 -24.19 -2.27
N ASP A 120 -0.99 -25.28 -1.64
CA ASP A 120 0.26 -25.35 -0.86
C ASP A 120 1.49 -25.12 -1.75
N ALA A 121 1.54 -25.70 -2.96
CA ALA A 121 2.67 -25.53 -3.87
C ALA A 121 2.79 -24.08 -4.37
N ILE A 122 1.64 -23.45 -4.69
CA ILE A 122 1.60 -22.05 -5.07
C ILE A 122 2.07 -21.15 -3.92
N PHE A 123 1.58 -21.41 -2.70
CA PHE A 123 1.95 -20.62 -1.51
C PHE A 123 3.42 -20.81 -1.15
N GLU A 124 3.95 -22.03 -1.21
CA GLU A 124 5.36 -22.31 -0.86
C GLU A 124 6.34 -21.53 -1.74
N LEU A 125 6.06 -21.39 -3.03
CA LEU A 125 6.90 -20.62 -3.96
C LEU A 125 6.70 -19.11 -3.81
N SER A 126 5.42 -18.68 -3.85
CA SER A 126 5.07 -17.27 -3.97
C SER A 126 4.92 -16.55 -2.62
N GLY A 127 4.87 -17.26 -1.50
CA GLY A 127 4.64 -16.71 -0.17
C GLY A 127 3.24 -16.11 0.02
N ASN A 128 2.36 -16.25 -0.97
CA ASN A 128 1.02 -15.64 -0.97
C ASN A 128 -0.05 -16.62 -1.49
N PRO A 129 -1.26 -16.59 -0.91
CA PRO A 129 -2.38 -17.34 -1.46
C PRO A 129 -2.84 -16.77 -2.81
N LEU A 130 -3.23 -17.65 -3.73
CA LEU A 130 -3.78 -17.22 -5.03
C LEU A 130 -5.18 -16.64 -4.85
N LYS A 131 -5.34 -15.34 -5.15
CA LYS A 131 -6.60 -14.60 -5.06
C LYS A 131 -6.86 -13.81 -6.36
N PRO A 132 -8.11 -13.46 -6.68
CA PRO A 132 -8.48 -12.82 -7.97
C PRO A 132 -7.88 -11.43 -8.17
N SER A 133 -7.55 -10.74 -7.09
CA SER A 133 -6.90 -9.42 -7.15
C SER A 133 -5.49 -9.43 -7.74
N TYR A 134 -4.79 -10.56 -7.69
CA TYR A 134 -3.43 -10.69 -8.22
C TYR A 134 -3.37 -10.74 -9.75
N THR A 135 -2.19 -10.55 -10.32
CA THR A 135 -1.96 -10.52 -11.78
C THR A 135 -2.14 -11.89 -12.44
N THR A 136 -1.70 -12.97 -11.78
CA THR A 136 -1.76 -14.35 -12.29
C THR A 136 -3.14 -14.73 -12.88
N PRO A 137 -4.26 -14.68 -12.12
CA PRO A 137 -5.54 -15.14 -12.64
C PRO A 137 -6.09 -14.23 -13.74
N LYS A 138 -5.70 -12.96 -13.80
CA LYS A 138 -6.10 -12.02 -14.87
C LYS A 138 -5.51 -12.38 -16.22
N ILE A 139 -4.26 -12.89 -16.25
CA ILE A 139 -3.62 -13.38 -17.47
C ILE A 139 -4.39 -14.58 -18.03
N ILE A 140 -4.79 -15.51 -17.15
CA ILE A 140 -5.57 -16.67 -17.55
C ILE A 140 -6.97 -16.27 -18.02
N TRP A 141 -7.55 -15.24 -17.35
CA TRP A 141 -8.83 -14.68 -17.76
C TRP A 141 -8.78 -14.11 -19.19
N TYR A 142 -7.69 -13.40 -19.58
CA TYR A 142 -7.50 -12.96 -20.97
C TYR A 142 -7.51 -14.13 -21.94
N ARG A 143 -6.79 -15.21 -21.62
CA ARG A 143 -6.73 -16.41 -22.46
C ARG A 143 -8.11 -17.01 -22.72
N GLU A 144 -8.96 -17.06 -21.71
CA GLU A 144 -10.24 -17.75 -21.75
C GLU A 144 -11.37 -16.88 -22.30
N ASN A 145 -11.32 -15.57 -22.08
CA ASN A 145 -12.41 -14.66 -22.44
C ASN A 145 -12.08 -13.74 -23.64
N HIS A 146 -10.81 -13.50 -23.91
CA HIS A 146 -10.34 -12.64 -25.01
C HIS A 146 -9.16 -13.28 -25.75
N PRO A 147 -9.34 -14.47 -26.36
CA PRO A 147 -8.26 -15.17 -27.06
C PRO A 147 -7.64 -14.35 -28.20
N ASP A 148 -8.42 -13.51 -28.87
CA ASP A 148 -7.97 -12.59 -29.91
C ASP A 148 -7.01 -11.50 -29.40
N ILE A 149 -7.15 -11.09 -28.14
CA ILE A 149 -6.21 -10.19 -27.44
C ILE A 149 -5.00 -11.01 -26.97
N TYR A 150 -5.27 -12.15 -26.30
CA TYR A 150 -4.24 -12.99 -25.71
C TYR A 150 -3.17 -13.43 -26.73
N GLU A 151 -3.55 -13.79 -27.94
CA GLU A 151 -2.63 -14.18 -29.01
C GLU A 151 -1.69 -13.04 -29.48
N LYS A 152 -2.03 -11.79 -29.18
CA LYS A 152 -1.22 -10.62 -29.54
C LYS A 152 -0.31 -10.15 -28.41
N ILE A 153 -0.48 -10.69 -27.22
CA ILE A 153 0.33 -10.28 -26.05
C ILE A 153 1.80 -10.66 -26.29
N ASP A 154 2.67 -9.67 -26.21
CA ASP A 154 4.12 -9.86 -26.14
C ASP A 154 4.60 -9.87 -24.68
N LYS A 155 4.15 -8.89 -23.87
CA LYS A 155 4.48 -8.76 -22.45
C LYS A 155 3.26 -8.41 -21.61
N ILE A 156 3.32 -8.83 -20.35
CA ILE A 156 2.45 -8.35 -19.26
C ILE A 156 3.29 -7.49 -18.33
N LEU A 157 2.87 -6.24 -18.12
CA LEU A 157 3.57 -5.28 -17.29
C LEU A 157 2.71 -4.86 -16.09
N GLN A 158 3.36 -4.41 -15.01
CA GLN A 158 2.72 -3.67 -13.93
C GLN A 158 2.60 -2.19 -14.33
N CYS A 159 1.81 -1.39 -13.60
CA CYS A 159 1.58 0.00 -13.97
C CYS A 159 2.86 0.86 -13.96
N ASN A 160 3.73 0.70 -12.96
CA ASN A 160 5.02 1.39 -12.90
C ASN A 160 5.96 0.95 -14.03
N SER A 161 6.06 -0.37 -14.28
CA SER A 161 6.87 -0.91 -15.37
C SER A 161 6.40 -0.43 -16.74
N PHE A 162 5.08 -0.28 -16.93
CA PHE A 162 4.53 0.28 -18.17
C PHE A 162 4.91 1.75 -18.36
N LEU A 163 4.82 2.58 -17.29
CA LEU A 163 5.27 3.97 -17.40
C LEU A 163 6.77 4.07 -17.66
N ILE A 164 7.60 3.23 -17.00
CA ILE A 164 9.05 3.17 -17.23
C ILE A 164 9.33 2.82 -18.69
N TYR A 165 8.63 1.83 -19.23
CA TYR A 165 8.73 1.49 -20.65
C TYR A 165 8.39 2.69 -21.56
N ARG A 166 7.34 3.46 -21.23
CA ARG A 166 6.96 4.67 -22.01
C ARG A 166 7.98 5.80 -21.90
N LEU A 167 8.73 5.87 -20.79
CA LEU A 167 9.79 6.88 -20.61
C LEU A 167 11.10 6.48 -21.28
N THR A 168 11.43 5.17 -21.29
CA THR A 168 12.77 4.68 -21.62
C THR A 168 12.84 3.78 -22.86
N GLY A 169 11.74 3.11 -23.20
CA GLY A 169 11.72 2.02 -24.20
C GLY A 169 12.19 0.68 -23.68
N GLU A 170 12.61 0.58 -22.40
CA GLU A 170 13.15 -0.63 -21.80
C GLU A 170 12.08 -1.42 -21.03
N LEU A 171 12.09 -2.74 -21.20
CA LEU A 171 11.18 -3.65 -20.50
C LEU A 171 11.80 -4.12 -19.19
N SER A 172 11.07 -3.98 -18.10
CA SER A 172 11.51 -4.41 -16.77
C SER A 172 10.35 -4.78 -15.87
N GLN A 173 10.64 -5.58 -14.85
CA GLN A 173 9.82 -5.79 -13.67
C GLN A 173 10.71 -5.59 -12.45
N ASP A 174 10.36 -4.64 -11.59
CA ASP A 174 11.04 -4.49 -10.32
C ASP A 174 10.74 -5.68 -9.37
N VAL A 175 11.68 -6.00 -8.52
CA VAL A 175 11.59 -7.16 -7.62
C VAL A 175 10.39 -7.06 -6.66
N SER A 176 10.00 -5.84 -6.23
CA SER A 176 8.94 -5.66 -5.24
C SER A 176 7.54 -5.94 -5.79
N MET A 177 7.33 -5.83 -7.10
CA MET A 177 6.07 -6.14 -7.79
C MET A 177 6.00 -7.60 -8.29
N GLY A 178 7.11 -8.34 -8.24
CA GLY A 178 7.17 -9.73 -8.72
C GLY A 178 6.11 -10.63 -8.11
N TYR A 179 5.79 -10.46 -6.83
CA TYR A 179 4.79 -11.24 -6.11
C TYR A 179 3.36 -11.16 -6.66
N GLY A 180 3.09 -10.23 -7.57
CA GLY A 180 1.82 -10.18 -8.31
C GLY A 180 1.58 -11.40 -9.19
N LEU A 181 2.66 -12.09 -9.57
CA LEU A 181 2.63 -13.32 -10.35
C LEU A 181 3.10 -14.51 -9.48
N HIS A 182 2.23 -15.50 -9.28
CA HIS A 182 2.51 -16.66 -8.42
C HIS A 182 3.58 -17.63 -8.97
N CYS A 183 4.18 -17.31 -10.11
CA CYS A 183 5.41 -17.93 -10.61
C CYS A 183 6.69 -17.15 -10.21
N PHE A 184 6.59 -16.14 -9.35
CA PHE A 184 7.74 -15.47 -8.79
C PHE A 184 8.21 -16.17 -7.52
N ASP A 185 9.47 -16.64 -7.52
CA ASP A 185 10.09 -17.27 -6.36
C ASP A 185 10.47 -16.18 -5.34
N MET A 186 9.72 -16.12 -4.25
CA MET A 186 9.88 -15.11 -3.19
C MET A 186 11.15 -15.28 -2.36
N ARG A 187 11.91 -16.36 -2.52
CA ARG A 187 13.21 -16.53 -1.84
C ARG A 187 14.38 -16.16 -2.75
N ARG A 188 14.25 -16.42 -4.08
CA ARG A 188 15.33 -16.21 -5.05
C ARG A 188 15.21 -14.93 -5.86
N ALA A 189 14.07 -14.23 -5.78
CA ALA A 189 13.75 -13.04 -6.57
C ALA A 189 13.85 -13.27 -8.09
N GLU A 190 13.34 -14.40 -8.57
CA GLU A 190 13.37 -14.77 -9.99
C GLU A 190 12.07 -15.44 -10.43
N TRP A 191 11.86 -15.49 -11.75
CA TRP A 191 10.73 -16.25 -12.30
C TRP A 191 11.01 -17.75 -12.24
N ASP A 192 10.08 -18.51 -11.66
CA ASP A 192 10.07 -19.98 -11.75
C ASP A 192 9.29 -20.40 -13.01
N THR A 193 10.01 -20.91 -14.00
CA THR A 193 9.44 -21.26 -15.31
C THR A 193 8.57 -22.52 -15.26
N ASP A 194 8.82 -23.42 -14.31
CA ASP A 194 8.01 -24.63 -14.13
C ASP A 194 6.67 -24.27 -13.49
N MET A 195 6.66 -23.41 -12.50
CA MET A 195 5.43 -22.88 -11.92
C MET A 195 4.67 -22.01 -12.94
N ALA A 196 5.35 -21.15 -13.71
CA ALA A 196 4.71 -20.37 -14.78
C ALA A 196 3.97 -21.31 -15.77
N ARG A 197 4.62 -22.39 -16.19
CA ARG A 197 4.03 -23.38 -17.08
C ARG A 197 2.84 -24.10 -16.43
N SER A 198 2.95 -24.47 -15.15
CA SER A 198 1.89 -25.12 -14.39
C SER A 198 0.66 -24.21 -14.23
N LEU A 199 0.86 -22.92 -14.04
CA LEU A 199 -0.18 -21.89 -13.99
C LEU A 199 -0.73 -21.52 -15.38
N GLY A 200 -0.07 -21.96 -16.46
CA GLY A 200 -0.45 -21.65 -17.84
C GLY A 200 -0.07 -20.23 -18.29
N ILE A 201 1.00 -19.66 -17.70
CA ILE A 201 1.58 -18.37 -18.06
C ILE A 201 2.76 -18.61 -19.03
N PRO A 202 2.74 -18.10 -20.26
CA PRO A 202 3.90 -18.13 -21.14
C PRO A 202 5.09 -17.40 -20.55
N GLU A 203 6.27 -18.01 -20.58
CA GLU A 203 7.50 -17.37 -20.12
C GLU A 203 7.82 -16.10 -20.93
N SER A 204 7.44 -16.07 -22.21
CA SER A 204 7.60 -14.89 -23.06
C SER A 204 6.86 -13.64 -22.57
N PHE A 205 5.82 -13.79 -21.74
CA PHE A 205 5.07 -12.64 -21.19
C PHE A 205 5.81 -11.96 -20.04
N LEU A 206 6.79 -12.63 -19.44
CA LEU A 206 7.49 -12.16 -18.25
C LEU A 206 8.66 -11.25 -18.64
N PRO A 207 8.69 -9.99 -18.16
CA PRO A 207 9.83 -9.09 -18.36
C PRO A 207 10.99 -9.48 -17.44
N PRO A 208 12.22 -9.00 -17.70
CA PRO A 208 13.37 -9.22 -16.80
C PRO A 208 13.14 -8.65 -15.41
N ILE A 209 13.54 -9.38 -14.36
CA ILE A 209 13.54 -8.89 -12.97
C ILE A 209 14.73 -7.98 -12.76
N ILE A 210 14.47 -6.80 -12.18
CA ILE A 210 15.47 -5.74 -11.95
C ILE A 210 15.37 -5.29 -10.47
N PRO A 211 16.50 -5.07 -9.77
CA PRO A 211 16.49 -4.46 -8.44
C PRO A 211 15.86 -3.06 -8.47
N CYS A 212 15.10 -2.68 -7.44
CA CYS A 212 14.32 -1.44 -7.40
C CYS A 212 15.15 -0.17 -7.61
N THR A 213 16.39 -0.14 -7.15
CA THR A 213 17.31 1.00 -7.29
C THR A 213 18.11 0.99 -8.59
N ALA A 214 18.08 -0.10 -9.37
CA ALA A 214 18.88 -0.19 -10.58
C ALA A 214 18.32 0.71 -11.69
N VAL A 215 19.22 1.39 -12.41
CA VAL A 215 18.85 2.19 -13.59
C VAL A 215 18.45 1.22 -14.72
N VAL A 216 17.20 1.28 -15.13
CA VAL A 216 16.63 0.48 -16.22
C VAL A 216 17.00 1.07 -17.57
N GLY A 217 16.90 2.39 -17.69
CA GLY A 217 17.12 3.10 -18.93
C GLY A 217 17.19 4.61 -18.72
N LYS A 218 17.08 5.35 -19.80
CA LYS A 218 17.15 6.82 -19.79
C LYS A 218 15.95 7.38 -20.52
N VAL A 219 15.48 8.56 -20.13
CA VAL A 219 14.43 9.28 -20.82
C VAL A 219 14.78 9.42 -22.30
N THR A 220 13.93 8.93 -23.19
CA THR A 220 14.10 9.01 -24.65
C THR A 220 13.86 10.43 -25.17
N GLU A 221 14.30 10.75 -26.39
CA GLU A 221 13.99 12.03 -27.05
C GLU A 221 12.50 12.26 -27.22
N GLU A 222 11.73 11.20 -27.47
CA GLU A 222 10.27 11.26 -27.58
C GLU A 222 9.63 11.61 -26.24
N ALA A 223 9.99 10.92 -25.17
CA ALA A 223 9.50 11.20 -23.84
C ALA A 223 9.92 12.58 -23.35
N ALA A 224 11.17 13.01 -23.62
CA ALA A 224 11.66 14.34 -23.31
C ALA A 224 10.82 15.44 -23.98
N LYS A 225 10.55 15.29 -25.27
CA LYS A 225 9.68 16.22 -26.02
C LYS A 225 8.25 16.27 -25.47
N ALA A 226 7.73 15.12 -25.04
CA ALA A 226 6.36 15.00 -24.54
C ALA A 226 6.19 15.55 -23.11
N THR A 227 7.24 15.54 -22.28
CA THR A 227 7.19 15.88 -20.87
C THR A 227 7.91 17.18 -20.51
N GLY A 228 8.89 17.60 -21.29
CA GLY A 228 9.81 18.70 -20.97
C GLY A 228 11.01 18.28 -20.12
N LEU A 229 11.18 16.99 -19.79
CA LEU A 229 12.37 16.44 -19.15
C LEU A 229 13.57 16.51 -20.09
N ALA A 230 14.78 16.41 -19.53
CA ALA A 230 15.97 16.25 -20.34
C ALA A 230 16.09 14.82 -20.87
N ALA A 231 16.33 14.66 -22.19
CA ALA A 231 16.70 13.37 -22.74
C ALA A 231 17.98 12.86 -22.07
N GLY A 232 18.04 11.56 -21.79
CA GLY A 232 19.17 10.96 -21.10
C GLY A 232 19.09 10.95 -19.56
N THR A 233 18.06 11.56 -18.95
CA THR A 233 17.82 11.46 -17.50
C THR A 233 17.62 10.00 -17.09
N PRO A 234 18.37 9.46 -16.10
CA PRO A 234 18.23 8.08 -15.67
C PRO A 234 16.86 7.80 -15.02
N VAL A 235 16.31 6.62 -15.31
CA VAL A 235 15.06 6.10 -14.70
C VAL A 235 15.37 4.77 -14.04
N VAL A 236 15.06 4.64 -12.74
CA VAL A 236 15.26 3.38 -12.00
C VAL A 236 14.03 2.48 -12.10
N ALA A 237 14.19 1.21 -11.74
CA ALA A 237 13.12 0.21 -11.77
C ALA A 237 11.94 0.57 -10.85
N GLY A 238 12.19 1.34 -9.80
CA GLY A 238 11.14 1.78 -8.90
C GLY A 238 10.52 0.65 -8.11
N GLY A 239 9.21 0.71 -7.84
CA GLY A 239 8.61 -0.36 -7.05
C GLY A 239 7.10 -0.25 -6.79
N LEU A 240 6.66 -1.13 -5.89
CA LEU A 240 5.31 -1.17 -5.34
C LEU A 240 5.02 0.09 -4.53
N ASP A 241 3.85 0.72 -4.72
CA ASP A 241 3.40 1.91 -4.00
C ASP A 241 3.44 1.74 -2.48
N ALA A 242 2.93 0.61 -1.96
CA ALA A 242 2.96 0.30 -0.54
C ALA A 242 4.40 0.19 0.01
N ALA A 243 5.33 -0.38 -0.77
CA ALA A 243 6.72 -0.51 -0.36
C ALA A 243 7.49 0.82 -0.46
N CYS A 244 7.23 1.62 -1.52
CA CYS A 244 7.76 2.97 -1.62
C CYS A 244 7.20 3.88 -0.53
N GLY A 245 5.90 3.79 -0.22
CA GLY A 245 5.28 4.50 0.89
C GLY A 245 5.87 4.12 2.24
N THR A 246 6.20 2.84 2.42
CA THR A 246 6.86 2.31 3.62
C THR A 246 8.28 2.87 3.74
N LEU A 247 9.07 2.89 2.65
CA LEU A 247 10.40 3.51 2.62
C LEU A 247 10.33 5.02 2.91
N GLY A 248 9.43 5.75 2.25
CA GLY A 248 9.25 7.18 2.45
C GLY A 248 8.66 7.56 3.81
N ALA A 249 8.05 6.61 4.53
CA ALA A 249 7.69 6.75 5.93
C ALA A 249 8.88 6.56 6.88
N GLY A 250 10.03 6.16 6.34
CA GLY A 250 11.26 5.98 7.10
C GLY A 250 11.55 4.55 7.53
N VAL A 251 10.88 3.56 6.97
CA VAL A 251 11.12 2.13 7.22
C VAL A 251 12.14 1.62 6.21
N ALA A 252 13.35 1.36 6.66
CA ALA A 252 14.45 0.89 5.84
C ALA A 252 15.30 -0.20 6.51
N ARG A 253 14.96 -0.59 7.74
CA ARG A 253 15.71 -1.57 8.52
C ARG A 253 14.77 -2.62 9.11
N PRO A 254 15.24 -3.87 9.29
CA PRO A 254 14.46 -4.90 9.96
C PRO A 254 13.92 -4.45 11.32
N GLY A 255 12.69 -4.84 11.64
CA GLY A 255 11.99 -4.45 12.87
C GLY A 255 11.28 -3.09 12.81
N GLU A 256 11.68 -2.20 11.88
CA GLU A 256 10.92 -0.97 11.62
C GLU A 256 9.59 -1.32 10.91
N THR A 257 8.53 -0.64 11.30
CA THR A 257 7.18 -0.97 10.80
C THR A 257 6.41 0.30 10.47
N GLN A 258 5.85 0.38 9.27
CA GLN A 258 4.86 1.41 8.96
C GLN A 258 3.51 1.02 9.54
N GLU A 259 2.83 1.96 10.22
CA GLU A 259 1.40 1.90 10.54
C GLU A 259 0.66 2.89 9.63
N GLN A 260 -0.26 2.39 8.84
CA GLN A 260 -1.06 3.19 7.92
C GLN A 260 -2.46 3.41 8.47
N GLY A 261 -2.79 4.67 8.78
CA GLY A 261 -4.09 5.09 9.29
C GLY A 261 -4.84 5.99 8.29
N GLY A 262 -5.05 5.49 7.07
CA GLY A 262 -5.83 6.12 6.01
C GLY A 262 -7.32 5.80 6.09
N GLN A 263 -8.01 5.66 4.93
CA GLN A 263 -9.39 5.15 4.87
C GLN A 263 -9.45 3.74 5.48
N ALA A 264 -8.64 2.82 5.00
CA ALA A 264 -8.30 1.55 5.62
C ALA A 264 -7.15 1.72 6.61
N GLY A 265 -6.94 0.72 7.47
CA GLY A 265 -5.75 0.60 8.30
C GLY A 265 -4.78 -0.45 7.73
N GLY A 266 -3.56 -0.50 8.25
CA GLY A 266 -2.61 -1.51 7.86
C GLY A 266 -1.27 -1.36 8.56
N MET A 267 -0.44 -2.38 8.37
CA MET A 267 0.95 -2.37 8.80
C MET A 267 1.84 -3.01 7.73
N SER A 268 3.09 -2.56 7.66
CA SER A 268 4.13 -3.12 6.80
C SER A 268 5.42 -3.25 7.63
N ILE A 269 5.82 -4.47 7.95
CA ILE A 269 7.00 -4.77 8.77
C ILE A 269 8.16 -5.08 7.85
N CYS A 270 9.28 -4.36 7.97
CA CYS A 270 10.52 -4.69 7.29
C CYS A 270 11.19 -5.87 8.01
N ILE A 271 11.51 -6.91 7.25
CA ILE A 271 12.16 -8.13 7.73
C ILE A 271 13.32 -8.50 6.80
N ASP A 272 14.37 -9.12 7.34
CA ASP A 272 15.55 -9.62 6.61
C ASP A 272 15.62 -11.15 6.56
N GLU A 273 14.68 -11.81 7.19
CA GLU A 273 14.47 -13.25 7.07
C GLU A 273 13.12 -13.54 6.42
N TYR A 274 13.09 -14.50 5.50
CA TYR A 274 11.85 -14.90 4.83
C TYR A 274 10.83 -15.43 5.83
N ALA A 275 9.67 -14.77 5.94
CA ALA A 275 8.57 -15.18 6.79
C ALA A 275 7.25 -15.04 6.03
N ALA A 276 6.64 -16.16 5.62
CA ALA A 276 5.35 -16.19 4.98
C ALA A 276 4.28 -16.76 5.92
N ASP A 277 3.13 -16.12 5.98
CA ASP A 277 1.94 -16.62 6.70
C ASP A 277 0.71 -16.40 5.81
N PRO A 278 -0.13 -17.43 5.55
CA PRO A 278 -1.27 -17.30 4.65
C PRO A 278 -2.35 -16.32 5.12
N ARG A 279 -2.28 -15.87 6.37
CA ARG A 279 -3.13 -14.83 6.93
C ARG A 279 -2.65 -13.42 6.63
N LEU A 280 -1.40 -13.25 6.17
CA LEU A 280 -0.76 -11.96 5.85
C LEU A 280 -0.37 -11.91 4.38
N ILE A 281 0.22 -10.80 3.95
CA ILE A 281 0.74 -10.61 2.59
C ILE A 281 2.25 -10.44 2.69
N LEU A 282 3.01 -11.19 1.89
CA LEU A 282 4.45 -11.04 1.77
C LEU A 282 4.81 -10.41 0.43
N SER A 283 5.59 -9.34 0.43
CA SER A 283 6.24 -8.78 -0.75
C SER A 283 7.72 -8.55 -0.50
N TYR A 284 8.52 -8.40 -1.55
CA TYR A 284 9.81 -7.77 -1.38
C TYR A 284 9.61 -6.32 -0.94
N HIS A 285 10.49 -5.83 -0.08
CA HIS A 285 10.65 -4.40 0.11
C HIS A 285 11.43 -3.82 -1.07
N VAL A 286 11.33 -2.50 -1.29
CA VAL A 286 12.18 -1.78 -2.25
C VAL A 286 13.61 -1.56 -1.73
N VAL A 287 13.85 -1.85 -0.46
CA VAL A 287 15.18 -1.91 0.15
C VAL A 287 15.80 -3.27 -0.16
N PRO A 288 17.04 -3.33 -0.72
CA PRO A 288 17.68 -4.59 -1.07
C PRO A 288 17.73 -5.59 0.09
N ASP A 289 17.60 -6.86 -0.25
CA ASP A 289 17.72 -8.02 0.66
C ASP A 289 16.74 -8.01 1.85
N THR A 290 15.58 -7.34 1.68
CA THR A 290 14.53 -7.29 2.70
C THR A 290 13.15 -7.56 2.10
N TRP A 291 12.24 -8.02 2.97
CA TRP A 291 10.83 -8.22 2.64
C TRP A 291 9.94 -7.30 3.49
N LEU A 292 8.70 -7.16 3.06
CA LEU A 292 7.62 -6.58 3.85
C LEU A 292 6.60 -7.67 4.18
N LEU A 293 6.40 -7.93 5.46
CA LEU A 293 5.26 -8.68 5.94
C LEU A 293 4.15 -7.69 6.27
N GLN A 294 3.03 -7.81 5.54
CA GLN A 294 2.00 -6.78 5.51
C GLN A 294 0.67 -7.31 6.03
N GLY A 295 -0.03 -6.46 6.76
CA GLY A 295 -1.40 -6.67 7.17
C GLY A 295 -2.27 -5.46 6.85
N GLY A 296 -3.52 -5.69 6.48
CA GLY A 296 -4.45 -4.63 6.15
C GLY A 296 -5.84 -4.88 6.71
N THR A 297 -6.38 -3.92 7.47
CA THR A 297 -7.74 -3.94 7.97
C THR A 297 -8.63 -3.00 7.15
N THR A 298 -9.89 -3.37 6.95
CA THR A 298 -10.87 -2.53 6.24
C THR A 298 -11.27 -1.31 7.05
N GLY A 299 -11.23 -1.40 8.38
CA GLY A 299 -11.57 -0.34 9.31
C GLY A 299 -10.35 0.45 9.77
N GLY A 300 -10.05 1.56 9.10
CA GLY A 300 -9.02 2.53 9.51
C GLY A 300 -9.62 3.87 9.92
N GLY A 301 -9.04 4.97 9.43
CA GLY A 301 -9.58 6.33 9.59
C GLY A 301 -10.99 6.51 9.04
N GLY A 302 -11.38 5.63 8.11
CA GLY A 302 -12.74 5.57 7.58
C GLY A 302 -13.81 5.33 8.64
N VAL A 303 -13.50 4.59 9.71
CA VAL A 303 -14.42 4.39 10.85
C VAL A 303 -14.76 5.73 11.52
N MET A 304 -13.75 6.58 11.74
CA MET A 304 -13.97 7.89 12.33
C MET A 304 -14.70 8.84 11.40
N ARG A 305 -14.45 8.79 10.09
CA ARG A 305 -15.24 9.56 9.10
C ARG A 305 -16.68 9.10 9.05
N TRP A 306 -16.93 7.78 9.05
CA TRP A 306 -18.26 7.23 9.14
C TRP A 306 -18.98 7.70 10.40
N PHE A 307 -18.33 7.66 11.56
CA PHE A 307 -18.92 8.14 12.81
C PHE A 307 -19.22 9.64 12.75
N GLU A 308 -18.28 10.43 12.27
CA GLU A 308 -18.43 11.87 12.09
C GLU A 308 -19.60 12.22 11.17
N GLN A 309 -19.73 11.54 10.04
CA GLN A 309 -20.80 11.79 9.08
C GLN A 309 -22.20 11.46 9.62
N ASN A 310 -22.33 10.42 10.43
CA ASN A 310 -23.63 9.93 10.86
C ASN A 310 -24.05 10.41 12.28
N PHE A 311 -23.08 10.79 13.14
CA PHE A 311 -23.36 11.04 14.56
C PHE A 311 -22.82 12.37 15.10
N ALA A 312 -22.15 13.20 14.28
CA ALA A 312 -21.52 14.43 14.73
C ALA A 312 -22.20 15.72 14.21
N ASP A 313 -23.52 15.72 14.05
CA ASP A 313 -24.26 16.90 13.59
C ASP A 313 -24.06 18.12 14.50
N TYR A 314 -24.04 17.92 15.81
CA TYR A 314 -23.81 18.97 16.78
C TYR A 314 -22.38 19.56 16.60
N GLU A 315 -21.37 18.71 16.53
CA GLU A 315 -19.97 19.13 16.40
C GLU A 315 -19.71 19.84 15.08
N ARG A 316 -20.41 19.49 14.01
CA ARG A 316 -20.32 20.19 12.72
C ARG A 316 -20.97 21.58 12.75
N ASN A 317 -22.02 21.78 13.55
CA ASN A 317 -22.90 22.94 13.46
C ASN A 317 -22.89 23.87 14.68
N ASN A 318 -22.11 23.59 15.74
CA ASN A 318 -22.13 24.33 17.01
C ASN A 318 -21.37 25.67 16.99
N GLY A 319 -20.75 26.04 15.85
CA GLY A 319 -20.06 27.31 15.69
C GLY A 319 -18.76 27.46 16.49
N SER A 320 -18.18 26.36 17.00
CA SER A 320 -16.96 26.37 17.86
C SER A 320 -15.69 26.83 17.14
N GLY A 321 -15.68 26.90 15.79
CA GLY A 321 -14.49 27.17 14.99
C GLY A 321 -13.48 25.99 14.89
N LYS A 322 -13.76 24.89 15.60
CA LYS A 322 -12.97 23.65 15.53
C LYS A 322 -13.62 22.67 14.56
N SER A 323 -12.81 21.86 13.86
CA SER A 323 -13.36 20.76 13.08
C SER A 323 -14.09 19.75 13.98
N SER A 324 -15.12 19.08 13.45
CA SER A 324 -15.88 18.03 14.16
C SER A 324 -14.98 16.91 14.68
N LEU A 325 -13.99 16.45 13.89
CA LEU A 325 -13.05 15.44 14.32
C LEU A 325 -12.20 15.88 15.53
N VAL A 326 -11.78 17.13 15.59
CA VAL A 326 -11.06 17.67 16.76
C VAL A 326 -11.96 17.64 18.00
N GLN A 327 -13.22 18.04 17.88
CA GLN A 327 -14.17 18.01 18.99
C GLN A 327 -14.48 16.58 19.45
N LEU A 328 -14.63 15.62 18.50
CA LEU A 328 -14.78 14.20 18.82
C LEU A 328 -13.57 13.65 19.59
N ASN A 329 -12.35 14.03 19.19
CA ASN A 329 -11.14 13.65 19.94
C ASN A 329 -11.18 14.21 21.39
N GLU A 330 -11.57 15.47 21.57
CA GLU A 330 -11.65 16.11 22.90
C GLU A 330 -12.67 15.44 23.83
N ILE A 331 -13.78 14.91 23.33
CA ILE A 331 -14.76 14.17 24.16
C ILE A 331 -14.29 12.74 24.43
N ALA A 332 -13.61 12.10 23.50
CA ALA A 332 -13.03 10.77 23.66
C ALA A 332 -11.86 10.77 24.67
N ASP A 333 -11.06 11.84 24.71
CA ASP A 333 -9.93 11.99 25.62
C ASP A 333 -10.36 12.02 27.11
N LYS A 334 -11.61 12.41 27.39
CA LYS A 334 -12.21 12.43 28.73
C LYS A 334 -12.67 11.05 29.22
N VAL A 335 -12.73 10.07 28.33
CA VAL A 335 -13.13 8.70 28.64
C VAL A 335 -11.88 7.89 29.00
N PRO A 336 -11.89 7.08 30.06
CA PRO A 336 -10.72 6.29 30.42
C PRO A 336 -10.41 5.20 29.39
N ALA A 337 -9.18 4.70 29.42
CA ALA A 337 -8.72 3.59 28.59
C ALA A 337 -9.65 2.37 28.74
N GLY A 338 -9.91 1.68 27.61
CA GLY A 338 -10.83 0.55 27.52
C GLY A 338 -12.29 0.94 27.48
N SER A 339 -12.61 2.25 27.27
CA SER A 339 -13.98 2.78 27.06
C SER A 339 -14.99 2.26 28.06
N GLU A 340 -14.54 2.01 29.33
CA GLU A 340 -15.36 1.40 30.41
C GLU A 340 -16.10 0.12 29.97
N GLY A 341 -15.44 -0.70 29.15
CA GLY A 341 -15.94 -1.98 28.66
C GLY A 341 -16.77 -1.92 27.38
N LEU A 342 -16.89 -0.75 26.74
CA LEU A 342 -17.46 -0.66 25.40
C LEU A 342 -16.40 -1.06 24.36
N ILE A 343 -16.65 -2.13 23.62
CA ILE A 343 -15.74 -2.68 22.61
C ILE A 343 -16.34 -2.54 21.22
N PHE A 344 -15.53 -2.19 20.23
CA PHE A 344 -15.94 -2.07 18.85
C PHE A 344 -15.13 -3.01 17.94
N LEU A 345 -15.84 -3.82 17.13
CA LEU A 345 -15.24 -4.54 16.01
C LEU A 345 -15.31 -3.65 14.77
N PRO A 346 -14.17 -3.26 14.15
CA PRO A 346 -14.16 -2.28 13.06
C PRO A 346 -14.43 -2.86 11.67
N TYR A 347 -15.09 -4.01 11.56
CA TYR A 347 -15.26 -4.79 10.33
C TYR A 347 -16.42 -4.27 9.48
N MET A 348 -16.35 -2.98 9.09
CA MET A 348 -17.46 -2.25 8.44
C MET A 348 -17.76 -2.71 7.00
N SER A 349 -16.82 -3.42 6.37
CA SER A 349 -16.94 -3.91 4.98
C SER A 349 -16.27 -5.27 4.84
N GLY A 350 -16.61 -6.18 5.75
CA GLY A 350 -15.82 -7.38 5.94
C GLY A 350 -14.46 -7.08 6.58
N GLU A 351 -13.59 -8.08 6.69
CA GLU A 351 -12.21 -7.87 7.13
C GLU A 351 -11.23 -8.66 6.26
N ARG A 352 -10.05 -8.06 6.08
CA ARG A 352 -8.93 -8.69 5.40
C ARG A 352 -8.05 -9.45 6.40
N THR A 353 -6.80 -9.09 6.50
CA THR A 353 -5.86 -9.74 7.41
C THR A 353 -6.16 -9.42 8.88
N PRO A 354 -5.95 -10.37 9.78
CA PRO A 354 -5.52 -11.74 9.52
C PRO A 354 -6.68 -12.75 9.35
N ILE A 355 -7.92 -12.31 9.32
CA ILE A 355 -9.10 -13.21 9.36
C ILE A 355 -9.70 -13.53 7.98
N TRP A 356 -9.48 -12.72 6.97
CA TRP A 356 -9.97 -12.90 5.60
C TRP A 356 -11.45 -13.29 5.51
N ASP A 357 -12.31 -12.56 6.21
CA ASP A 357 -13.76 -12.81 6.28
C ASP A 357 -14.55 -11.65 5.63
N PRO A 358 -15.07 -11.83 4.40
CA PRO A 358 -15.87 -10.80 3.73
C PRO A 358 -17.23 -10.55 4.40
N ASP A 359 -17.70 -11.49 5.22
CA ASP A 359 -18.99 -11.42 5.91
C ASP A 359 -18.89 -10.80 7.31
N ALA A 360 -17.66 -10.53 7.80
CA ALA A 360 -17.48 -9.87 9.08
C ALA A 360 -18.17 -8.51 9.13
N LYS A 361 -18.78 -8.17 10.27
CA LYS A 361 -19.59 -6.95 10.47
C LYS A 361 -19.07 -6.13 11.64
N GLY A 362 -19.30 -4.80 11.57
CA GLY A 362 -19.09 -3.89 12.71
C GLY A 362 -20.04 -4.23 13.88
N VAL A 363 -19.48 -4.26 15.10
CA VAL A 363 -20.24 -4.57 16.33
C VAL A 363 -19.81 -3.64 17.45
N PHE A 364 -20.78 -3.05 18.17
CA PHE A 364 -20.57 -2.48 19.49
C PHE A 364 -21.07 -3.44 20.56
N TYR A 365 -20.18 -3.81 21.48
CA TYR A 365 -20.47 -4.72 22.59
C TYR A 365 -20.25 -4.02 23.92
N GLY A 366 -21.07 -4.31 24.95
CA GLY A 366 -20.91 -3.74 26.28
C GLY A 366 -21.66 -2.42 26.49
N LEU A 367 -22.73 -2.17 25.73
CA LEU A 367 -23.61 -1.01 25.90
C LEU A 367 -24.42 -1.10 27.19
N ASP A 368 -24.45 0.00 27.92
CA ASP A 368 -25.36 0.27 29.03
C ASP A 368 -25.72 1.77 29.08
N PHE A 369 -26.57 2.17 30.01
CA PHE A 369 -27.05 3.55 30.12
C PHE A 369 -25.98 4.59 30.51
N SER A 370 -24.79 4.17 30.94
CA SER A 370 -23.68 5.07 31.27
C SER A 370 -22.89 5.54 30.05
N LYS A 371 -22.99 4.84 28.92
CA LYS A 371 -22.17 5.10 27.75
C LYS A 371 -22.63 6.36 27.01
N THR A 372 -21.71 7.28 26.82
CA THR A 372 -21.90 8.56 26.12
C THR A 372 -21.25 8.53 24.74
N LYS A 373 -21.49 9.56 23.91
CA LYS A 373 -20.83 9.73 22.61
C LYS A 373 -19.31 9.58 22.70
N GLY A 374 -18.67 10.10 23.77
CA GLY A 374 -17.23 9.99 23.98
C GLY A 374 -16.76 8.53 24.07
N HIS A 375 -17.55 7.66 24.71
CA HIS A 375 -17.24 6.22 24.79
C HIS A 375 -17.28 5.56 23.40
N PHE A 376 -18.29 5.88 22.58
CA PHE A 376 -18.35 5.36 21.21
C PHE A 376 -17.17 5.80 20.36
N VAL A 377 -16.80 7.08 20.41
CA VAL A 377 -15.64 7.61 19.68
C VAL A 377 -14.37 6.92 20.10
N ARG A 378 -14.14 6.80 21.42
CA ARG A 378 -12.96 6.13 21.97
C ARG A 378 -12.95 4.64 21.60
N ALA A 379 -14.07 3.94 21.75
CA ALA A 379 -14.19 2.54 21.37
C ALA A 379 -13.90 2.31 19.86
N CYS A 380 -14.30 3.23 18.99
CA CYS A 380 -13.93 3.18 17.57
C CYS A 380 -12.41 3.27 17.37
N MET A 381 -11.73 4.19 18.07
CA MET A 381 -10.27 4.34 18.01
C MET A 381 -9.55 3.11 18.56
N GLU A 382 -10.03 2.58 19.68
CA GLU A 382 -9.49 1.39 20.35
C GLU A 382 -9.71 0.13 19.50
N GLY A 383 -10.89 -0.04 18.86
CA GLY A 383 -11.19 -1.17 17.98
C GLY A 383 -10.25 -1.24 16.77
N VAL A 384 -9.95 -0.10 16.14
CA VAL A 384 -8.95 -0.03 15.07
C VAL A 384 -7.54 -0.37 15.59
N ALA A 385 -7.20 0.06 16.80
CA ALA A 385 -5.92 -0.29 17.41
C ALA A 385 -5.84 -1.80 17.77
N PHE A 386 -6.95 -2.44 18.14
CA PHE A 386 -7.02 -3.88 18.36
C PHE A 386 -6.83 -4.66 17.05
N ALA A 387 -7.41 -4.20 15.94
CA ALA A 387 -7.18 -4.80 14.63
C ALA A 387 -5.70 -4.70 14.21
N LEU A 388 -5.04 -3.57 14.48
CA LEU A 388 -3.59 -3.42 14.30
C LEU A 388 -2.82 -4.43 15.16
N ARG A 389 -3.12 -4.49 16.48
CA ARG A 389 -2.49 -5.45 17.42
C ARG A 389 -2.64 -6.89 16.94
N HIS A 390 -3.82 -7.29 16.46
CA HIS A 390 -4.06 -8.64 15.95
C HIS A 390 -3.13 -8.98 14.77
N ASN A 391 -2.97 -8.07 13.83
CA ASN A 391 -2.04 -8.24 12.72
C ASN A 391 -0.58 -8.34 13.19
N LEU A 392 -0.16 -7.51 14.15
CA LEU A 392 1.19 -7.55 14.72
C LEU A 392 1.48 -8.86 15.47
N GLU A 393 0.50 -9.39 16.22
CA GLU A 393 0.65 -10.66 16.91
C GLU A 393 0.76 -11.85 15.95
N VAL A 394 -0.02 -11.85 14.85
CA VAL A 394 0.12 -12.87 13.80
C VAL A 394 1.48 -12.77 13.12
N ALA A 395 1.96 -11.57 12.82
CA ALA A 395 3.28 -11.36 12.26
C ALA A 395 4.40 -11.82 13.20
N ALA A 396 4.28 -11.55 14.50
CA ALA A 396 5.22 -12.02 15.50
C ALA A 396 5.25 -13.56 15.59
N ALA A 397 4.09 -14.21 15.48
CA ALA A 397 4.00 -15.67 15.43
C ALA A 397 4.63 -16.27 14.16
N ALA A 398 4.68 -15.51 13.06
CA ALA A 398 5.38 -15.85 11.83
C ALA A 398 6.90 -15.56 11.88
N GLY A 399 7.40 -14.98 12.98
CA GLY A 399 8.81 -14.68 13.19
C GLY A 399 9.21 -13.22 12.93
N ALA A 400 8.27 -12.34 12.54
CA ALA A 400 8.57 -10.93 12.29
C ALA A 400 8.60 -10.12 13.59
N GLY A 401 9.77 -9.64 14.00
CA GLY A 401 9.93 -8.72 15.12
C GLY A 401 9.47 -7.30 14.78
N VAL A 402 8.88 -6.61 15.77
CA VAL A 402 8.48 -5.21 15.63
C VAL A 402 9.06 -4.41 16.78
N ASP A 403 9.89 -3.43 16.48
CA ASP A 403 10.52 -2.56 17.48
C ASP A 403 9.77 -1.24 17.62
N GLU A 404 9.38 -0.66 16.48
CA GLU A 404 8.82 0.69 16.39
C GLU A 404 7.77 0.76 15.28
N LEU A 405 6.72 1.55 15.51
CA LEU A 405 5.68 1.85 14.50
C LEU A 405 5.84 3.29 13.99
N LYS A 406 5.97 3.45 12.69
CA LYS A 406 5.99 4.76 12.00
C LYS A 406 4.58 5.06 11.49
N ALA A 407 3.84 5.90 12.23
CA ALA A 407 2.42 6.17 11.96
C ALA A 407 2.24 7.20 10.83
N MET A 408 1.45 6.81 9.83
CA MET A 408 1.15 7.61 8.65
C MET A 408 -0.35 7.77 8.42
N GLY A 409 -0.71 8.74 7.59
CA GLY A 409 -2.09 9.01 7.20
C GLY A 409 -2.87 9.84 8.21
N GLY A 410 -4.17 10.04 7.95
CA GLY A 410 -5.00 10.98 8.70
C GLY A 410 -5.13 10.66 10.21
N SER A 411 -5.11 9.39 10.60
CA SER A 411 -5.17 9.00 12.01
C SER A 411 -3.92 9.43 12.80
N ALA A 412 -2.77 9.53 12.13
CA ALA A 412 -1.54 10.01 12.73
C ALA A 412 -1.61 11.46 13.20
N ASN A 413 -2.53 12.26 12.70
CA ASN A 413 -2.72 13.66 13.14
C ASN A 413 -3.37 13.77 14.54
N SER A 414 -4.03 12.70 15.04
CA SER A 414 -4.63 12.69 16.37
C SER A 414 -3.61 12.25 17.43
N LEU A 415 -3.33 13.15 18.39
CA LEU A 415 -2.46 12.83 19.55
C LEU A 415 -3.05 11.69 20.39
N LEU A 416 -4.35 11.73 20.63
CA LEU A 416 -5.05 10.70 21.39
C LEU A 416 -4.98 9.34 20.68
N TRP A 417 -5.29 9.31 19.37
CA TRP A 417 -5.34 8.03 18.66
C TRP A 417 -3.98 7.38 18.50
N THR A 418 -2.92 8.17 18.25
CA THR A 418 -1.56 7.64 18.23
C THR A 418 -1.13 7.11 19.60
N GLN A 419 -1.53 7.79 20.71
CA GLN A 419 -1.28 7.27 22.06
C GLN A 419 -2.06 5.97 22.33
N ILE A 420 -3.35 5.89 21.96
CA ILE A 420 -4.15 4.65 22.09
C ILE A 420 -3.47 3.50 21.33
N LYS A 421 -3.00 3.73 20.11
CA LYS A 421 -2.28 2.70 19.34
C LYS A 421 -1.00 2.26 20.05
N ALA A 422 -0.22 3.19 20.60
CA ALA A 422 0.98 2.86 21.37
C ALA A 422 0.64 1.98 22.59
N ASP A 423 -0.37 2.37 23.35
CA ASP A 423 -0.78 1.67 24.57
C ASP A 423 -1.34 0.27 24.27
N VAL A 424 -2.18 0.14 23.23
CA VAL A 424 -2.81 -1.12 22.82
C VAL A 424 -1.79 -2.11 22.27
N THR A 425 -0.85 -1.64 21.45
CA THR A 425 0.16 -2.50 20.81
C THR A 425 1.36 -2.77 21.71
N GLY A 426 1.55 -1.93 22.74
CA GLY A 426 2.75 -1.97 23.57
C GLY A 426 4.02 -1.57 22.82
N LYS A 427 3.89 -0.84 21.70
CA LYS A 427 4.99 -0.42 20.82
C LYS A 427 5.12 1.08 20.80
N LYS A 428 6.35 1.56 20.75
CA LYS A 428 6.67 2.95 20.47
C LYS A 428 6.11 3.37 19.12
N ILE A 429 5.45 4.53 19.05
CA ILE A 429 4.97 5.11 17.80
C ILE A 429 5.72 6.40 17.52
N VAL A 430 6.24 6.50 16.31
CA VAL A 430 6.91 7.68 15.76
C VAL A 430 6.06 8.22 14.61
N VAL A 431 5.88 9.54 14.57
CA VAL A 431 5.13 10.20 13.49
C VAL A 431 6.10 11.01 12.63
N PRO A 432 6.34 10.58 11.38
CA PRO A 432 7.17 11.33 10.44
C PRO A 432 6.50 12.62 9.96
N ALA A 433 7.30 13.53 9.39
CA ALA A 433 6.84 14.84 8.89
C ALA A 433 6.21 14.80 7.47
N SER A 434 6.05 13.62 6.84
CA SER A 434 5.78 13.54 5.40
C SER A 434 4.31 13.28 5.05
N ASP A 435 3.75 14.13 4.18
CA ASP A 435 2.48 13.91 3.46
C ASP A 435 2.70 13.31 2.05
N THR A 436 3.95 13.02 1.68
CA THR A 436 4.36 12.60 0.33
C THR A 436 5.21 11.33 0.35
N ALA A 437 4.95 10.44 1.31
CA ALA A 437 5.79 9.26 1.58
C ALA A 437 6.00 8.39 0.33
N THR A 438 4.96 8.12 -0.46
CA THR A 438 5.06 7.23 -1.64
C THR A 438 6.01 7.81 -2.69
N THR A 439 5.77 9.05 -3.12
CA THR A 439 6.65 9.72 -4.09
C THR A 439 8.06 9.98 -3.54
N LEU A 440 8.20 10.20 -2.22
CA LEU A 440 9.52 10.32 -1.58
C LEU A 440 10.27 8.98 -1.63
N GLY A 441 9.59 7.87 -1.35
CA GLY A 441 10.18 6.55 -1.48
C GLY A 441 10.70 6.27 -2.89
N ALA A 442 9.90 6.57 -3.93
CA ALA A 442 10.32 6.48 -5.32
C ALA A 442 11.54 7.39 -5.62
N ALA A 443 11.54 8.63 -5.12
CA ALA A 443 12.67 9.55 -5.28
C ALA A 443 13.94 9.05 -4.56
N ILE A 444 13.80 8.44 -3.37
CA ILE A 444 14.91 7.81 -2.66
C ILE A 444 15.55 6.70 -3.52
N LEU A 445 14.73 5.83 -4.14
CA LEU A 445 15.24 4.79 -5.03
C LEU A 445 16.03 5.39 -6.20
N ALA A 446 15.50 6.46 -6.81
CA ALA A 446 16.21 7.19 -7.85
C ALA A 446 17.54 7.75 -7.35
N GLY A 447 17.55 8.38 -6.17
CA GLY A 447 18.73 8.96 -5.56
C GLY A 447 19.83 7.94 -5.26
N VAL A 448 19.45 6.73 -4.81
CA VAL A 448 20.38 5.62 -4.63
C VAL A 448 20.91 5.13 -5.99
N GLY A 449 20.02 4.96 -6.96
CA GLY A 449 20.39 4.46 -8.30
C GLY A 449 21.33 5.37 -9.09
N VAL A 450 21.28 6.70 -8.83
CA VAL A 450 22.20 7.67 -9.46
C VAL A 450 23.35 8.11 -8.56
N GLY A 451 23.50 7.53 -7.35
CA GLY A 451 24.61 7.78 -6.45
C GLY A 451 24.55 9.09 -5.65
N ILE A 452 23.36 9.70 -5.50
CA ILE A 452 23.15 10.83 -4.59
C ILE A 452 23.12 10.32 -3.14
N TYR A 453 22.52 9.16 -2.90
CA TYR A 453 22.56 8.48 -1.62
C TYR A 453 23.37 7.19 -1.71
N GLU A 454 24.05 6.86 -0.64
CA GLU A 454 24.85 5.63 -0.54
C GLU A 454 23.98 4.37 -0.40
N SER A 455 22.84 4.50 0.29
CA SER A 455 21.88 3.42 0.53
C SER A 455 20.48 3.97 0.83
N CYS A 456 19.46 3.12 0.75
CA CYS A 456 18.08 3.48 1.14
C CYS A 456 18.01 3.89 2.61
N ALA A 457 18.69 3.17 3.52
CA ALA A 457 18.72 3.51 4.94
C ALA A 457 19.41 4.86 5.20
N GLY A 458 20.54 5.12 4.54
CA GLY A 458 21.24 6.41 4.62
C GLY A 458 20.41 7.56 4.05
N ALA A 459 19.63 7.32 2.99
CA ALA A 459 18.71 8.29 2.43
C ALA A 459 17.57 8.62 3.42
N VAL A 460 16.98 7.59 4.05
CA VAL A 460 15.94 7.76 5.08
C VAL A 460 16.44 8.62 6.24
N ASP A 461 17.65 8.36 6.73
CA ASP A 461 18.26 9.14 7.82
C ASP A 461 18.44 10.63 7.46
N GLN A 462 18.60 10.95 6.16
CA GLN A 462 18.74 12.32 5.67
C GLN A 462 17.42 13.02 5.34
N THR A 463 16.41 12.25 4.92
CA THR A 463 15.19 12.81 4.30
C THR A 463 13.94 12.72 5.16
N VAL A 464 13.87 11.77 6.11
CA VAL A 464 12.67 11.55 6.92
C VAL A 464 12.89 12.05 8.34
N HIS A 465 12.13 13.08 8.72
CA HIS A 465 12.23 13.71 10.02
C HIS A 465 11.05 13.33 10.92
N THR A 466 11.34 13.03 12.19
CA THR A 466 10.32 12.74 13.20
C THR A 466 9.73 14.04 13.73
N THR A 467 8.39 14.15 13.76
CA THR A 467 7.69 15.28 14.39
C THR A 467 7.36 15.04 15.85
N ARG A 468 7.01 13.80 16.20
CA ARG A 468 6.68 13.42 17.57
C ARG A 468 6.79 11.93 17.78
N THR A 469 6.85 11.56 19.07
CA THR A 469 6.95 10.15 19.53
C THR A 469 5.95 9.91 20.64
N HIS A 470 5.38 8.70 20.69
CA HIS A 470 4.49 8.23 21.75
C HIS A 470 5.05 6.93 22.31
N GLU A 471 5.37 6.94 23.60
CA GLU A 471 5.73 5.73 24.34
C GLU A 471 4.45 5.08 24.91
N PRO A 472 4.38 3.73 24.97
CA PRO A 472 3.25 3.05 25.60
C PRO A 472 3.13 3.43 27.07
N ASN A 473 1.91 3.75 27.54
CA ASN A 473 1.65 3.93 28.97
C ASN A 473 1.42 2.57 29.64
N PRO A 474 2.34 2.11 30.52
CA PRO A 474 2.22 0.80 31.17
C PRO A 474 1.00 0.67 32.08
N GLU A 475 0.43 1.79 32.57
CA GLU A 475 -0.77 1.78 33.41
C GLU A 475 -2.02 1.32 32.63
N ASN A 476 -2.05 1.49 31.30
CA ASN A 476 -3.16 1.09 30.46
C ASN A 476 -3.06 -0.37 29.97
N LYS A 477 -1.93 -1.03 30.20
CA LYS A 477 -1.66 -2.37 29.66
C LYS A 477 -2.71 -3.40 30.06
N GLU A 478 -3.02 -3.51 31.36
CA GLU A 478 -3.95 -4.54 31.87
C GLU A 478 -5.36 -4.35 31.33
N VAL A 479 -5.84 -3.11 31.27
CA VAL A 479 -7.18 -2.81 30.74
C VAL A 479 -7.28 -3.10 29.26
N TYR A 480 -6.24 -2.77 28.48
CA TYR A 480 -6.24 -3.07 27.04
C TYR A 480 -6.02 -4.55 26.73
N ASP A 481 -5.23 -5.28 27.50
CA ASP A 481 -5.11 -6.74 27.35
C ASP A 481 -6.46 -7.43 27.59
N LYS A 482 -7.18 -7.03 28.64
CA LYS A 482 -8.52 -7.56 28.89
C LYS A 482 -9.51 -7.22 27.77
N ALA A 483 -9.55 -5.97 27.33
CA ALA A 483 -10.44 -5.52 26.26
C ALA A 483 -10.13 -6.23 24.93
N TYR A 484 -8.85 -6.41 24.61
CA TYR A 484 -8.42 -7.11 23.41
C TYR A 484 -8.82 -8.60 23.40
N ASN A 485 -8.69 -9.30 24.52
CA ASN A 485 -9.16 -10.68 24.62
C ASN A 485 -10.65 -10.80 24.35
N ILE A 486 -11.46 -9.87 24.90
CA ILE A 486 -12.90 -9.82 24.63
C ILE A 486 -13.17 -9.48 23.14
N TYR A 487 -12.41 -8.55 22.57
CA TYR A 487 -12.49 -8.23 21.12
C TYR A 487 -12.32 -9.47 20.23
N LEU A 488 -11.32 -10.31 20.51
CA LEU A 488 -11.10 -11.55 19.77
C LEU A 488 -12.26 -12.54 19.98
N GLU A 489 -12.71 -12.69 21.24
CA GLU A 489 -13.81 -13.59 21.59
C GLU A 489 -15.13 -13.20 20.90
N ILE A 490 -15.47 -11.91 20.85
CA ILE A 490 -16.70 -11.42 20.21
C ILE A 490 -16.75 -11.86 18.73
N TYR A 491 -15.69 -11.69 17.98
CA TYR A 491 -15.64 -12.13 16.59
C TYR A 491 -15.86 -13.64 16.48
N GLU A 492 -15.12 -14.44 17.24
CA GLU A 492 -15.23 -15.90 17.22
C GLU A 492 -16.65 -16.39 17.53
N GLN A 493 -17.34 -15.76 18.47
CA GLN A 493 -18.72 -16.11 18.83
C GLN A 493 -19.76 -15.66 17.79
N LEU A 494 -19.49 -14.57 17.06
CA LEU A 494 -20.47 -13.96 16.16
C LEU A 494 -20.28 -14.33 14.67
N LYS A 495 -19.10 -14.81 14.26
CA LYS A 495 -18.76 -15.02 12.85
C LYS A 495 -19.78 -15.86 12.08
N GLU A 496 -20.31 -16.94 12.68
CA GLU A 496 -21.35 -17.76 12.05
C GLU A 496 -22.70 -17.03 11.92
N THR A 497 -22.97 -16.06 12.80
CA THR A 497 -24.18 -15.23 12.71
C THR A 497 -24.02 -14.13 11.66
N MET A 498 -22.83 -13.55 11.54
CA MET A 498 -22.50 -12.53 10.55
C MET A 498 -22.68 -13.05 9.11
N ARG A 499 -22.36 -14.33 8.85
CA ARG A 499 -22.56 -15.00 7.55
C ARG A 499 -24.03 -15.21 7.16
N LYS A 500 -24.97 -15.06 8.08
CA LYS A 500 -26.42 -15.26 7.82
C LYS A 500 -27.14 -13.95 7.47
N GLY A 501 -26.51 -12.82 7.63
CA GLY A 501 -27.02 -11.48 7.37
C GLY A 501 -26.17 -10.77 6.34
#